data_1ae504d1b6646e303e280ca9c91d8c67
#
_entry.id   1ae504d1b6646e303e280ca9c91d8c67
#
_cell.length_a   1.000
_cell.length_b   1.000
_cell.length_c   1.000
_cell.angle_alpha   90.00
_cell.angle_beta   90.00
_cell.angle_gamma   90.00
#
_symmetry.space_group_name_H-M   'P 1'
#
loop_
_entity.id
_entity.type
_entity.pdbx_description
1 polymer ?
#
loop_
_entity_poly.entity_id
_entity_poly.type
_entity_poly.pdbx_seq_one_letter_code
_entity_poly.pdbx_strand_id
1 'polypeptide(L)'
;MAVESVRVPLFSEIPHFKLKDPYGKEYDVNELFGENGLVVIFTCNHCPYAQAIWPRSIELYNKVKDKGINFVAINPNAANPNYPEDSVEKMKEYIEKWNIPFVYLVDETQEVAKKFNAQCTPDIYLYNKDKKLVYHGRFDDNWKDITKVTKRDLEEAINKMLNNNEVLDPQYPAIGCSIKSVSYTHLTL
;
A
#
# COMPACT_ATOMS: atom_id res chain seq x y z
N MET A 1 8.57 15.87 -1.72
CA MET A 1 9.46 15.72 -0.55
C MET A 1 9.37 14.30 -0.04
N ALA A 2 10.51 13.67 0.21
CA ALA A 2 10.56 12.33 0.78
C ALA A 2 10.27 12.40 2.29
N VAL A 3 9.41 11.51 2.76
CA VAL A 3 9.09 11.36 4.18
C VAL A 3 9.12 9.88 4.55
N GLU A 4 9.31 9.63 5.83
CA GLU A 4 9.25 8.27 6.37
C GLU A 4 7.86 7.97 6.92
N SER A 5 7.49 6.70 6.90
CA SER A 5 6.29 6.24 7.58
C SER A 5 6.43 6.39 9.10
N VAL A 6 5.30 6.61 9.78
CA VAL A 6 5.25 6.67 11.23
C VAL A 6 4.87 5.30 11.79
N ARG A 7 5.36 5.00 12.98
CA ARG A 7 5.10 3.71 13.61
C ARG A 7 3.61 3.55 13.93
N VAL A 8 3.06 2.40 13.55
CA VAL A 8 1.71 1.98 13.91
C VAL A 8 1.83 0.76 14.82
N PRO A 9 1.06 0.69 15.92
CA PRO A 9 1.19 -0.42 16.85
C PRO A 9 0.94 -1.78 16.20
N LEU A 10 1.87 -2.72 16.41
CA LEU A 10 1.66 -4.10 15.97
C LEU A 10 0.45 -4.72 16.67
N PHE A 11 -0.20 -5.65 15.99
CA PHE A 11 -1.41 -6.35 16.43
C PHE A 11 -2.65 -5.46 16.53
N SER A 12 -2.58 -4.20 16.07
CA SER A 12 -3.78 -3.39 15.88
C SER A 12 -4.63 -4.00 14.76
N GLU A 13 -5.94 -3.91 14.91
CA GLU A 13 -6.87 -4.42 13.93
C GLU A 13 -6.91 -3.51 12.70
N ILE A 14 -7.07 -4.11 11.52
CA ILE A 14 -7.19 -3.32 10.28
C ILE A 14 -8.39 -2.38 10.38
N PRO A 15 -8.22 -1.08 10.05
CA PRO A 15 -9.35 -0.16 9.96
C PRO A 15 -10.37 -0.64 8.94
N HIS A 16 -11.65 -0.52 9.28
CA HIS A 16 -12.73 -0.82 8.34
C HIS A 16 -12.79 0.25 7.26
N PHE A 17 -12.95 -0.17 6.00
CA PHE A 17 -13.20 0.76 4.90
C PHE A 17 -13.98 0.09 3.78
N LYS A 18 -14.63 0.94 2.98
CA LYS A 18 -15.20 0.61 1.68
C LYS A 18 -14.70 1.63 0.69
N LEU A 19 -14.08 1.19 -0.37
CA LEU A 19 -13.56 2.05 -1.42
C LEU A 19 -13.91 1.49 -2.80
N LYS A 20 -13.96 2.38 -3.78
CA LYS A 20 -14.18 1.98 -5.19
C LYS A 20 -12.86 1.88 -5.92
N ASP A 21 -12.82 0.97 -6.88
CA ASP A 21 -11.76 0.95 -7.87
C ASP A 21 -12.01 2.05 -8.93
N PRO A 22 -11.08 2.26 -9.87
CA PRO A 22 -11.27 3.30 -10.90
C PRO A 22 -12.44 3.06 -11.83
N TYR A 23 -12.95 1.82 -11.89
CA TYR A 23 -14.08 1.45 -12.74
C TYR A 23 -15.43 1.54 -12.02
N GLY A 24 -15.43 1.96 -10.76
CA GLY A 24 -16.63 2.16 -9.96
C GLY A 24 -17.09 0.96 -9.14
N LYS A 25 -16.35 -0.14 -9.16
CA LYS A 25 -16.68 -1.31 -8.33
C LYS A 25 -16.24 -1.06 -6.89
N GLU A 26 -17.17 -1.25 -5.95
CA GLU A 26 -16.92 -1.06 -4.52
C GLU A 26 -16.42 -2.35 -3.88
N TYR A 27 -15.45 -2.20 -2.98
CA TYR A 27 -14.90 -3.29 -2.19
C TYR A 27 -14.92 -2.93 -0.70
N ASP A 28 -15.42 -3.86 0.10
CA ASP A 28 -15.27 -3.82 1.55
C ASP A 28 -13.94 -4.47 1.93
N VAL A 29 -13.28 -3.96 2.96
CA VAL A 29 -11.99 -4.48 3.40
C VAL A 29 -12.02 -5.99 3.66
N ASN A 30 -13.13 -6.51 4.16
CA ASN A 30 -13.28 -7.94 4.47
C ASN A 30 -13.24 -8.82 3.20
N GLU A 31 -13.69 -8.29 2.07
CA GLU A 31 -13.65 -8.99 0.78
C GLU A 31 -12.24 -9.11 0.20
N LEU A 32 -11.31 -8.29 0.69
CA LEU A 32 -9.96 -8.20 0.15
C LEU A 32 -9.00 -9.22 0.75
N PHE A 33 -9.34 -9.80 1.90
CA PHE A 33 -8.45 -10.75 2.58
C PHE A 33 -8.32 -12.05 1.81
N GLY A 34 -7.08 -12.49 1.65
CA GLY A 34 -6.81 -13.89 1.31
C GLY A 34 -7.00 -14.77 2.54
N GLU A 35 -6.97 -16.07 2.34
CA GLU A 35 -7.13 -17.06 3.43
C GLU A 35 -6.17 -16.82 4.60
N ASN A 36 -4.94 -16.37 4.31
CA ASN A 36 -3.87 -16.24 5.30
C ASN A 36 -3.44 -14.78 5.56
N GLY A 37 -3.97 -13.82 4.85
CA GLY A 37 -3.65 -12.42 5.12
C GLY A 37 -3.85 -11.47 3.96
N LEU A 38 -3.47 -10.21 4.21
CA LEU A 38 -3.62 -9.11 3.26
C LEU A 38 -2.44 -8.15 3.37
N VAL A 39 -1.88 -7.80 2.22
CA VAL A 39 -0.94 -6.67 2.10
C VAL A 39 -1.70 -5.45 1.60
N VAL A 40 -1.61 -4.35 2.34
CA VAL A 40 -2.16 -3.05 1.93
C VAL A 40 -1.02 -2.12 1.59
N ILE A 41 -1.06 -1.53 0.40
CA ILE A 41 -0.03 -0.61 -0.08
C ILE A 41 -0.68 0.73 -0.41
N PHE A 42 -0.40 1.77 0.37
CA PHE A 42 -0.74 3.13 -0.03
C PHE A 42 0.28 3.57 -1.06
N THR A 43 -0.17 3.91 -2.26
CA THR A 43 0.70 4.17 -3.39
C THR A 43 0.04 5.16 -4.35
N CYS A 44 0.75 5.51 -5.41
CA CYS A 44 0.25 6.40 -6.46
C CYS A 44 0.92 6.05 -7.79
N ASN A 45 0.59 6.80 -8.83
CA ASN A 45 1.08 6.49 -10.18
C ASN A 45 2.42 7.17 -10.49
N HIS A 46 2.59 8.43 -10.05
CA HIS A 46 3.68 9.28 -10.52
C HIS A 46 4.93 9.30 -9.65
N CYS A 47 4.80 8.96 -8.38
CA CYS A 47 5.91 9.06 -7.42
C CYS A 47 7.05 8.10 -7.79
N PRO A 48 8.31 8.56 -7.88
CA PRO A 48 9.42 7.68 -8.23
C PRO A 48 9.59 6.50 -7.27
N TYR A 49 9.33 6.72 -5.99
CA TYR A 49 9.37 5.65 -4.98
C TYR A 49 8.30 4.60 -5.25
N ALA A 50 7.08 5.05 -5.57
CA ALA A 50 5.97 4.15 -5.89
C ALA A 50 6.24 3.40 -7.20
N GLN A 51 6.68 4.10 -8.23
CA GLN A 51 6.99 3.49 -9.53
C GLN A 51 8.03 2.39 -9.42
N ALA A 52 9.05 2.60 -8.59
CA ALA A 52 10.10 1.60 -8.38
C ALA A 52 9.55 0.32 -7.73
N ILE A 53 8.53 0.43 -6.91
CA ILE A 53 7.99 -0.68 -6.14
C ILE A 53 6.86 -1.41 -6.88
N TRP A 54 6.18 -0.79 -7.84
CA TRP A 54 5.09 -1.44 -8.57
C TRP A 54 5.47 -2.79 -9.19
N PRO A 55 6.56 -2.90 -9.99
CA PRO A 55 6.94 -4.20 -10.57
C PRO A 55 7.31 -5.23 -9.50
N ARG A 56 7.98 -4.79 -8.44
CA ARG A 56 8.37 -5.67 -7.32
C ARG A 56 7.17 -6.19 -6.55
N SER A 57 6.16 -5.33 -6.37
CA SER A 57 4.91 -5.71 -5.70
C SER A 57 4.13 -6.74 -6.52
N ILE A 58 4.07 -6.56 -7.83
CA ILE A 58 3.40 -7.49 -8.73
C ILE A 58 4.11 -8.86 -8.70
N GLU A 59 5.43 -8.86 -8.78
CA GLU A 59 6.22 -10.08 -8.72
C GLU A 59 6.01 -10.82 -7.39
N LEU A 60 6.06 -10.11 -6.28
CA LEU A 60 5.85 -10.70 -4.96
C LEU A 60 4.42 -11.25 -4.82
N TYR A 61 3.43 -10.51 -5.28
CA TYR A 61 2.04 -10.97 -5.28
C TYR A 61 1.92 -12.32 -6.02
N ASN A 62 2.51 -12.43 -7.19
CA ASN A 62 2.46 -13.66 -7.98
C ASN A 62 3.15 -14.83 -7.26
N LYS A 63 4.16 -14.56 -6.43
CA LYS A 63 4.82 -15.58 -5.61
C LYS A 63 3.96 -16.08 -4.44
N VAL A 64 3.14 -15.20 -3.85
CA VAL A 64 2.48 -15.50 -2.57
C VAL A 64 0.96 -15.65 -2.67
N LYS A 65 0.36 -15.32 -3.80
CA LYS A 65 -1.11 -15.42 -3.98
C LYS A 65 -1.64 -16.83 -3.73
N ASP A 66 -0.90 -17.84 -4.16
CA ASP A 66 -1.28 -19.26 -3.96
C ASP A 66 -1.08 -19.72 -2.51
N LYS A 67 -0.42 -18.92 -1.70
CA LYS A 67 -0.25 -19.13 -0.27
C LYS A 67 -1.34 -18.43 0.56
N GLY A 68 -2.36 -17.90 -0.09
CA GLY A 68 -3.48 -17.24 0.57
C GLY A 68 -3.22 -15.80 1.00
N ILE A 69 -2.24 -15.15 0.41
CA ILE A 69 -1.96 -13.72 0.66
C ILE A 69 -2.48 -12.89 -0.51
N ASN A 70 -3.45 -12.03 -0.25
CA ASN A 70 -3.92 -11.08 -1.24
C ASN A 70 -3.26 -9.72 -1.04
N PHE A 71 -3.28 -8.89 -2.08
CA PHE A 71 -2.76 -7.52 -2.08
C PHE A 71 -3.87 -6.56 -2.46
N VAL A 72 -3.82 -5.36 -1.91
CA VAL A 72 -4.63 -4.22 -2.34
C VAL A 72 -3.76 -2.97 -2.34
N ALA A 73 -3.83 -2.21 -3.41
CA ALA A 73 -3.20 -0.89 -3.50
C ALA A 73 -4.27 0.18 -3.33
N ILE A 74 -3.93 1.27 -2.65
CA ILE A 74 -4.84 2.39 -2.38
C ILE A 74 -4.15 3.69 -2.75
N ASN A 75 -4.79 4.50 -3.59
CA ASN A 75 -4.26 5.78 -4.04
C ASN A 75 -4.96 6.93 -3.30
N PRO A 76 -4.28 7.60 -2.36
CA PRO A 76 -4.84 8.72 -1.63
C PRO A 76 -4.72 10.07 -2.36
N ASN A 77 -4.05 10.09 -3.51
CA ASN A 77 -3.80 11.31 -4.29
C ASN A 77 -4.76 11.47 -5.48
N ALA A 78 -5.64 10.50 -5.72
CA ALA A 78 -6.42 10.40 -6.95
C ALA A 78 -7.35 11.60 -7.21
N ALA A 79 -7.87 12.22 -6.17
CA ALA A 79 -8.77 13.37 -6.28
C ALA A 79 -8.07 14.71 -6.25
N ASN A 80 -6.74 14.74 -6.11
CA ASN A 80 -6.00 15.99 -6.02
C ASN A 80 -5.75 16.57 -7.40
N PRO A 81 -6.36 17.73 -7.75
CA PRO A 81 -6.23 18.31 -9.09
C PRO A 81 -4.81 18.78 -9.44
N ASN A 82 -3.96 18.95 -8.43
CA ASN A 82 -2.56 19.36 -8.64
C ASN A 82 -1.68 18.19 -9.09
N TYR A 83 -2.21 16.95 -9.04
CA TYR A 83 -1.47 15.73 -9.40
C TYR A 83 -2.26 14.92 -10.42
N PRO A 84 -2.43 15.43 -11.66
CA PRO A 84 -3.24 14.78 -12.68
C PRO A 84 -2.72 13.39 -13.08
N GLU A 85 -1.42 13.13 -12.90
CA GLU A 85 -0.86 11.79 -13.14
C GLU A 85 -1.36 10.74 -12.16
N ASP A 86 -1.90 11.15 -11.02
CA ASP A 86 -2.47 10.25 -10.03
C ASP A 86 -3.99 10.10 -10.15
N SER A 87 -4.60 10.71 -11.15
CA SER A 87 -6.04 10.70 -11.37
C SER A 87 -6.60 9.29 -11.57
N VAL A 88 -7.90 9.16 -11.37
CA VAL A 88 -8.65 7.93 -11.63
C VAL A 88 -8.43 7.43 -13.07
N GLU A 89 -8.44 8.35 -14.05
CA GLU A 89 -8.22 7.99 -15.45
C GLU A 89 -6.82 7.42 -15.67
N LYS A 90 -5.82 8.01 -15.04
CA LYS A 90 -4.45 7.50 -15.13
C LYS A 90 -4.29 6.17 -14.40
N MET A 91 -5.02 5.94 -13.30
CA MET A 91 -5.03 4.64 -12.64
C MET A 91 -5.47 3.54 -13.60
N LYS A 92 -6.52 3.79 -14.41
CA LYS A 92 -6.98 2.84 -15.43
C LYS A 92 -5.88 2.53 -16.45
N GLU A 93 -5.19 3.57 -16.93
CA GLU A 93 -4.09 3.41 -17.87
C GLU A 93 -2.97 2.54 -17.30
N TYR A 94 -2.57 2.78 -16.06
CA TYR A 94 -1.51 2.03 -15.42
C TYR A 94 -1.91 0.60 -15.06
N ILE A 95 -3.17 0.37 -14.68
CA ILE A 95 -3.68 -0.98 -14.46
C ILE A 95 -3.49 -1.83 -15.71
N GLU A 96 -3.84 -1.28 -16.87
CA GLU A 96 -3.67 -1.97 -18.17
C GLU A 96 -2.20 -2.08 -18.56
N LYS A 97 -1.47 -0.97 -18.49
CA LYS A 97 -0.07 -0.91 -18.92
C LYS A 97 0.84 -1.85 -18.13
N TRP A 98 0.64 -1.93 -16.83
CA TRP A 98 1.47 -2.75 -15.96
C TRP A 98 0.85 -4.11 -15.65
N ASN A 99 -0.33 -4.41 -16.18
CA ASN A 99 -1.07 -5.65 -15.88
C ASN A 99 -1.17 -5.88 -14.37
N ILE A 100 -1.65 -4.88 -13.64
CA ILE A 100 -1.75 -4.97 -12.18
C ILE A 100 -2.76 -6.08 -11.82
N PRO A 101 -2.31 -7.16 -11.15
CA PRO A 101 -3.15 -8.35 -10.94
C PRO A 101 -4.02 -8.29 -9.68
N PHE A 102 -3.92 -7.23 -8.91
CA PHE A 102 -4.69 -7.04 -7.67
C PHE A 102 -5.46 -5.73 -7.70
N VAL A 103 -6.38 -5.57 -6.78
CA VAL A 103 -7.29 -4.42 -6.73
C VAL A 103 -6.51 -3.13 -6.42
N TYR A 104 -6.82 -2.08 -7.17
CA TYR A 104 -6.28 -0.73 -6.98
C TYR A 104 -7.43 0.23 -6.70
N LEU A 105 -7.50 0.78 -5.50
CA LEU A 105 -8.63 1.54 -4.99
C LEU A 105 -8.35 3.04 -4.91
N VAL A 106 -9.44 3.82 -4.96
CA VAL A 106 -9.42 5.27 -4.90
C VAL A 106 -9.82 5.72 -3.51
N ASP A 107 -8.91 6.38 -2.78
CA ASP A 107 -9.21 7.01 -1.49
C ASP A 107 -9.43 8.52 -1.72
N GLU A 108 -10.59 8.83 -2.27
CA GLU A 108 -10.93 10.17 -2.74
C GLU A 108 -10.82 11.23 -1.63
N THR A 109 -11.32 10.93 -0.45
CA THR A 109 -11.35 11.84 0.69
C THR A 109 -10.10 11.81 1.54
N GLN A 110 -9.22 10.85 1.31
CA GLN A 110 -8.04 10.55 2.14
C GLN A 110 -8.37 10.07 3.56
N GLU A 111 -9.63 9.75 3.83
CA GLU A 111 -10.04 9.24 5.14
C GLU A 111 -9.43 7.90 5.47
N VAL A 112 -9.28 7.03 4.47
CA VAL A 112 -8.70 5.70 4.70
C VAL A 112 -7.20 5.81 4.99
N ALA A 113 -6.48 6.64 4.25
CA ALA A 113 -5.07 6.93 4.56
C ALA A 113 -4.90 7.45 5.99
N LYS A 114 -5.80 8.32 6.44
CA LYS A 114 -5.79 8.84 7.82
C LYS A 114 -6.05 7.74 8.85
N LYS A 115 -7.01 6.86 8.58
CA LYS A 115 -7.30 5.72 9.48
C LYS A 115 -6.10 4.80 9.65
N PHE A 116 -5.32 4.60 8.61
CA PHE A 116 -4.09 3.80 8.66
C PHE A 116 -2.89 4.57 9.20
N ASN A 117 -3.02 5.88 9.36
CA ASN A 117 -1.91 6.78 9.68
C ASN A 117 -0.80 6.74 8.61
N ALA A 118 -1.18 6.56 7.36
CA ALA A 118 -0.25 6.54 6.24
C ALA A 118 0.27 7.95 5.95
N GLN A 119 1.59 8.08 5.79
CA GLN A 119 2.26 9.37 5.59
C GLN A 119 2.92 9.50 4.22
N CYS A 120 3.24 8.39 3.59
CA CYS A 120 4.00 8.39 2.34
C CYS A 120 3.47 7.35 1.35
N THR A 121 3.93 7.46 0.13
CA THR A 121 3.72 6.47 -0.92
C THR A 121 5.06 6.04 -1.49
N PRO A 122 5.39 4.72 -1.52
CA PRO A 122 4.57 3.64 -0.98
C PRO A 122 4.69 3.50 0.54
N ASP A 123 3.61 3.13 1.19
CA ASP A 123 3.59 2.76 2.62
C ASP A 123 2.90 1.40 2.75
N ILE A 124 3.53 0.44 3.42
CA ILE A 124 3.20 -0.98 3.29
C ILE A 124 2.81 -1.58 4.64
N TYR A 125 1.67 -2.25 4.64
CA TYR A 125 1.09 -2.90 5.83
C TYR A 125 0.79 -4.35 5.51
N LEU A 126 1.16 -5.26 6.41
CA LEU A 126 0.82 -6.67 6.33
C LEU A 126 -0.06 -7.06 7.51
N TYR A 127 -1.24 -7.59 7.21
CA TYR A 127 -2.19 -8.10 8.20
C TYR A 127 -2.29 -9.60 8.10
N ASN A 128 -2.34 -10.27 9.27
CA ASN A 128 -2.54 -11.71 9.31
C ASN A 128 -4.01 -12.09 9.07
N LYS A 129 -4.33 -13.39 9.07
CA LYS A 129 -5.69 -13.90 8.87
C LYS A 129 -6.69 -13.42 9.94
N ASP A 130 -6.21 -13.03 11.10
CA ASP A 130 -7.03 -12.49 12.20
C ASP A 130 -7.18 -10.96 12.10
N LYS A 131 -6.75 -10.38 10.97
CA LYS A 131 -6.84 -8.95 10.67
C LYS A 131 -5.99 -8.07 11.57
N LYS A 132 -4.93 -8.64 12.14
CA LYS A 132 -3.99 -7.93 13.02
C LYS A 132 -2.73 -7.56 12.24
N LEU A 133 -2.22 -6.34 12.49
CA LEU A 133 -1.00 -5.84 11.86
C LEU A 133 0.22 -6.61 12.36
N VAL A 134 0.98 -7.20 11.44
CA VAL A 134 2.21 -7.92 11.78
C VAL A 134 3.44 -7.29 11.13
N TYR A 135 3.28 -6.43 10.14
CA TYR A 135 4.38 -5.70 9.54
C TYR A 135 3.91 -4.35 9.01
N HIS A 136 4.69 -3.31 9.28
CA HIS A 136 4.53 -2.00 8.70
C HIS A 136 5.89 -1.42 8.39
N GLY A 137 6.13 -1.05 7.15
CA GLY A 137 7.40 -0.48 6.79
C GLY A 137 7.71 -0.52 5.30
N ARG A 138 9.01 -0.62 5.00
CA ARG A 138 9.53 -0.59 3.64
C ARG A 138 9.32 -1.92 2.90
N PHE A 139 9.34 -1.86 1.58
CA PHE A 139 9.25 -3.06 0.75
C PHE A 139 10.57 -3.86 0.82
N ASP A 140 11.68 -3.18 0.63
CA ASP A 140 13.04 -3.74 0.70
C ASP A 140 14.04 -2.63 1.11
N ASP A 141 15.32 -2.97 1.20
CA ASP A 141 16.36 -2.04 1.66
C ASP A 141 16.93 -1.14 0.56
N ASN A 142 16.46 -1.26 -0.69
CA ASN A 142 16.94 -0.38 -1.76
C ASN A 142 15.87 -0.12 -2.82
N TRP A 143 15.02 0.87 -2.56
CA TRP A 143 13.97 1.24 -3.52
C TRP A 143 14.55 1.75 -4.84
N LYS A 144 15.73 2.38 -4.80
CA LYS A 144 16.33 3.07 -5.95
C LYS A 144 16.95 2.11 -6.96
N ASP A 145 17.62 1.05 -6.48
CA ASP A 145 18.33 0.11 -7.34
C ASP A 145 18.05 -1.33 -6.89
N ILE A 146 17.25 -2.03 -7.67
CA ILE A 146 16.85 -3.41 -7.36
C ILE A 146 18.06 -4.35 -7.32
N THR A 147 19.13 -4.06 -8.09
CA THR A 147 20.33 -4.90 -8.12
C THR A 147 21.13 -4.84 -6.82
N LYS A 148 20.86 -3.82 -6.00
CA LYS A 148 21.54 -3.61 -4.71
C LYS A 148 20.69 -4.02 -3.51
N VAL A 149 19.51 -4.61 -3.75
CA VAL A 149 18.67 -5.11 -2.66
C VAL A 149 19.38 -6.27 -1.98
N THR A 150 19.56 -6.15 -0.67
CA THR A 150 20.15 -7.21 0.17
C THR A 150 19.15 -7.76 1.17
N LYS A 151 18.11 -7.00 1.47
CA LYS A 151 17.06 -7.41 2.41
C LYS A 151 15.68 -7.14 1.81
N ARG A 152 14.88 -8.18 1.70
CA ARG A 152 13.50 -8.13 1.20
C ARG A 152 12.53 -8.19 2.37
N ASP A 153 12.34 -7.04 3.02
CA ASP A 153 11.62 -6.93 4.30
C ASP A 153 10.18 -7.47 4.23
N LEU A 154 9.41 -7.06 3.22
CA LEU A 154 8.02 -7.51 3.11
C LEU A 154 7.93 -9.02 2.84
N GLU A 155 8.75 -9.52 1.93
CA GLU A 155 8.79 -10.96 1.63
C GLU A 155 9.17 -11.78 2.86
N GLU A 156 10.18 -11.33 3.60
CA GLU A 156 10.60 -11.97 4.85
C GLU A 156 9.47 -11.95 5.90
N ALA A 157 8.78 -10.82 6.02
CA ALA A 157 7.66 -10.67 6.95
C ALA A 157 6.53 -11.65 6.63
N ILE A 158 6.20 -11.79 5.34
CA ILE A 158 5.19 -12.75 4.87
C ILE A 158 5.62 -14.17 5.20
N ASN A 159 6.86 -14.54 4.90
CA ASN A 159 7.36 -15.88 5.15
C ASN A 159 7.36 -16.23 6.65
N LYS A 160 7.79 -15.30 7.50
CA LYS A 160 7.74 -15.51 8.96
C LYS A 160 6.32 -15.69 9.47
N MET A 161 5.39 -14.89 8.99
CA MET A 161 3.98 -15.00 9.34
C MET A 161 3.42 -16.37 8.93
N LEU A 162 3.70 -16.80 7.70
CA LEU A 162 3.18 -18.05 7.16
C LEU A 162 3.78 -19.30 7.82
N ASN A 163 5.09 -19.26 8.14
CA ASN A 163 5.79 -20.44 8.64
C ASN A 163 5.51 -20.71 10.11
N ASN A 164 5.66 -19.69 10.96
CA ASN A 164 5.61 -19.88 12.41
C ASN A 164 4.72 -18.86 13.13
N ASN A 165 3.92 -18.10 12.38
CA ASN A 165 3.17 -16.97 12.93
C ASN A 165 4.09 -15.97 13.67
N GLU A 166 5.30 -15.81 13.17
CA GLU A 166 6.31 -14.92 13.74
C GLU A 166 6.23 -13.55 13.11
N VAL A 167 6.66 -12.55 13.87
CA VAL A 167 6.76 -11.15 13.43
C VAL A 167 8.20 -10.83 13.09
N LEU A 168 8.43 -10.22 11.91
CA LEU A 168 9.76 -9.75 11.54
C LEU A 168 10.21 -8.64 12.49
N ASP A 169 11.42 -8.75 13.04
CA ASP A 169 12.03 -7.76 13.91
C ASP A 169 13.53 -7.65 13.60
N PRO A 170 14.08 -6.45 13.43
CA PRO A 170 13.40 -5.15 13.45
C PRO A 170 12.59 -4.84 12.19
N GLN A 171 11.68 -3.85 12.28
CA GLN A 171 10.94 -3.32 11.14
C GLN A 171 11.39 -1.91 10.86
N TYR A 172 11.77 -1.65 9.62
CA TYR A 172 12.28 -0.35 9.18
C TYR A 172 11.19 0.44 8.46
N PRO A 173 11.11 1.77 8.68
CA PRO A 173 10.05 2.56 8.07
C PRO A 173 10.15 2.57 6.55
N ALA A 174 8.99 2.71 5.89
CA ALA A 174 8.92 3.04 4.49
C ALA A 174 9.44 4.46 4.26
N ILE A 175 10.03 4.69 3.10
CA ILE A 175 10.37 6.03 2.62
C ILE A 175 9.67 6.26 1.30
N GLY A 176 9.11 7.45 1.11
CA GLY A 176 8.42 7.77 -0.12
C GLY A 176 8.06 9.23 -0.22
N CYS A 177 7.32 9.57 -1.26
CA CYS A 177 6.75 10.91 -1.38
C CYS A 177 5.65 11.10 -0.34
N SER A 178 5.57 12.30 0.24
CA SER A 178 4.47 12.61 1.15
C SER A 178 3.13 12.45 0.45
N ILE A 179 2.13 11.96 1.16
CA ILE A 179 0.76 11.93 0.69
C ILE A 179 0.31 13.39 0.49
N LYS A 180 -0.25 13.67 -0.68
CA LYS A 180 -0.62 15.03 -1.09
C LYS A 180 -1.94 15.41 -0.43
N SER A 181 -1.87 15.99 0.77
CA SER A 181 -3.07 16.48 1.44
C SER A 181 -3.77 17.51 0.55
N VAL A 182 -5.06 17.33 0.37
CA VAL A 182 -5.91 18.36 -0.16
C VAL A 182 -6.08 19.36 0.96
N SER A 183 -5.27 20.41 0.96
CA SER A 183 -5.54 21.54 1.83
C SER A 183 -6.81 22.20 1.31
N TYR A 184 -7.93 21.87 1.93
CA TYR A 184 -9.03 22.78 1.88
C TYR A 184 -8.57 24.01 2.65
N THR A 185 -7.95 24.96 1.95
CA THR A 185 -7.90 26.31 2.45
C THR A 185 -9.33 26.76 2.46
N HIS A 186 -10.03 26.47 3.50
CA HIS A 186 -11.23 27.19 3.79
C HIS A 186 -10.80 28.61 4.02
N LEU A 187 -11.08 29.42 3.04
CA LEU A 187 -11.35 30.81 3.30
C LEU A 187 -12.51 30.85 4.28
N THR A 188 -12.21 30.72 5.53
CA THR A 188 -13.06 31.23 6.54
C THR A 188 -13.14 32.71 6.32
N LEU A 189 -14.26 33.12 5.81
CA LEU A 189 -14.65 34.52 5.87
C LEU A 189 -14.76 34.92 7.33
#